data_e7174601619968c19e95d16f047696fb
#
_entry.id   e7174601619968c19e95d16f047696fb
#
_cell.length_a   1.000
_cell.length_b   1.000
_cell.length_c   1.000
_cell.angle_alpha   90.00
_cell.angle_beta   90.00
_cell.angle_gamma   90.00
#
_symmetry.space_group_name_H-M   'P 1'
#
loop_
_entity.id
_entity.type
_entity.pdbx_description
1 polymer ?
#
loop_
_entity_poly.entity_id
_entity_poly.type
_entity_poly.pdbx_seq_one_letter_code
_entity_poly.pdbx_strand_id
1 'polypeptide(L)'
;MDTVFITGTAGFIGFHLARLLLDTGWKVIGLDGMTDYYDVSLKQRRHEALKADPGFTALEFMLDDHESLMEACQHHQPRVMIHLAAQAGVRYSIDQPRSYVESNLIGSFNILEVAKV
;
A
#
# COMPACT_ATOMS: atom_id res chain seq x y z
N MET A 1 20.57 6.32 -1.41
CA MET A 1 19.19 6.48 -1.94
C MET A 1 18.21 5.98 -0.90
N ASP A 2 17.29 6.83 -0.50
CA ASP A 2 16.35 6.49 0.56
C ASP A 2 15.19 5.64 0.05
N THR A 3 14.65 4.81 0.94
CA THR A 3 13.53 3.92 0.64
C THR A 3 12.30 4.38 1.40
N VAL A 4 11.17 4.47 0.70
CA VAL A 4 9.86 4.78 1.29
C VAL A 4 8.92 3.60 1.07
N PHE A 5 8.13 3.30 2.09
CA PHE A 5 7.10 2.26 2.03
C PHE A 5 5.75 2.95 1.95
N ILE A 6 5.01 2.72 0.87
CA ILE A 6 3.71 3.36 0.64
C ILE A 6 2.63 2.28 0.56
N THR A 7 1.59 2.41 1.36
CA THR A 7 0.41 1.56 1.22
C THR A 7 -0.61 2.25 0.32
N GLY A 8 -1.31 1.46 -0.50
CA GLY A 8 -2.33 1.98 -1.40
C GLY A 8 -1.80 2.49 -2.73
N THR A 9 -0.69 1.94 -3.22
CA THR A 9 -0.05 2.42 -4.47
C THR A 9 -0.84 2.12 -5.74
N ALA A 10 -1.80 1.22 -5.70
CA ALA A 10 -2.71 1.02 -6.83
C ALA A 10 -3.91 1.97 -6.81
N GLY A 11 -4.09 2.73 -5.71
CA GLY A 11 -5.10 3.78 -5.62
C GLY A 11 -4.67 5.05 -6.34
N PHE A 12 -5.61 5.99 -6.49
CA PHE A 12 -5.35 7.22 -7.26
C PHE A 12 -4.22 8.06 -6.65
N ILE A 13 -4.34 8.37 -5.36
CA ILE A 13 -3.34 9.22 -4.69
C ILE A 13 -2.02 8.50 -4.57
N GLY A 14 -2.05 7.23 -4.13
CA GLY A 14 -0.84 6.44 -3.92
C GLY A 14 -0.05 6.23 -5.20
N PHE A 15 -0.73 6.00 -6.32
CA PHE A 15 -0.08 5.83 -7.61
C PHE A 15 0.69 7.10 -8.02
N HIS A 16 0.04 8.25 -7.94
CA HIS A 16 0.67 9.52 -8.35
C HIS A 16 1.79 9.92 -7.40
N LEU A 17 1.63 9.68 -6.11
CA LEU A 17 2.69 9.94 -5.13
C LEU A 17 3.91 9.06 -5.40
N ALA A 18 3.69 7.77 -5.67
CA ALA A 18 4.78 6.85 -5.98
C ALA A 18 5.54 7.30 -7.21
N ARG A 19 4.84 7.72 -8.27
CA ARG A 19 5.47 8.24 -9.47
C ARG A 19 6.35 9.45 -9.18
N LEU A 20 5.82 10.39 -8.39
CA LEU A 20 6.58 11.59 -8.03
C LEU A 20 7.85 11.25 -7.27
N LEU A 21 7.75 10.35 -6.29
CA LEU A 21 8.91 9.98 -5.48
C LEU A 21 9.94 9.20 -6.28
N LEU A 22 9.52 8.31 -7.18
CA LEU A 22 10.44 7.62 -8.08
C LEU A 22 11.18 8.61 -8.98
N ASP A 23 10.48 9.62 -9.50
CA ASP A 23 11.09 10.63 -10.35
C ASP A 23 12.11 11.50 -9.60
N THR A 24 11.98 11.59 -8.27
CA THR A 24 12.91 12.36 -7.45
C THR A 24 14.01 11.51 -6.82
N GLY A 25 14.13 10.25 -7.19
CA GLY A 25 15.24 9.40 -6.81
C GLY A 25 15.02 8.48 -5.61
N TRP A 26 13.80 8.42 -5.07
CA TRP A 26 13.48 7.50 -4.00
C TRP A 26 13.29 6.08 -4.53
N LYS A 27 13.63 5.10 -3.70
CA LYS A 27 13.16 3.72 -3.91
C LYS A 27 11.79 3.61 -3.25
N VAL A 28 10.83 3.06 -3.95
CA VAL A 28 9.44 2.95 -3.46
C VAL A 28 9.06 1.48 -3.33
N ILE A 29 8.68 1.09 -2.11
CA ILE A 29 8.06 -0.21 -1.86
C ILE A 29 6.57 0.05 -1.77
N GLY A 30 5.82 -0.43 -2.74
CA GLY A 30 4.38 -0.16 -2.83
C GLY A 30 3.55 -1.37 -2.48
N LEU A 31 2.70 -1.25 -1.48
CA LEU A 31 1.78 -2.30 -1.05
C LEU A 31 0.36 -1.96 -1.41
N ASP A 32 -0.34 -2.89 -2.05
CA ASP A 32 -1.78 -2.79 -2.28
C ASP A 32 -2.41 -4.18 -2.23
N GLY A 33 -3.53 -4.31 -1.52
CA GLY A 33 -4.24 -5.57 -1.42
C GLY A 33 -5.06 -5.92 -2.64
N MET A 34 -5.13 -5.00 -3.61
CA MET A 34 -5.91 -5.20 -4.85
C MET A 34 -7.35 -5.58 -4.58
N THR A 35 -7.97 -4.90 -3.59
CA THR A 35 -9.38 -5.17 -3.27
C THR A 35 -10.28 -4.82 -4.44
N ASP A 36 -11.42 -5.47 -4.52
CA ASP A 36 -12.35 -5.36 -5.65
C ASP A 36 -13.42 -4.27 -5.48
N TYR A 37 -13.19 -3.30 -4.61
CA TYR A 37 -14.11 -2.18 -4.42
C TYR A 37 -14.43 -1.47 -5.73
N TYR A 38 -13.40 -1.28 -6.55
CA TYR A 38 -13.57 -0.85 -7.93
C TYR A 38 -12.63 -1.69 -8.80
N ASP A 39 -12.60 -1.42 -10.10
CA ASP A 39 -11.96 -2.25 -11.10
C ASP A 39 -10.52 -2.65 -10.73
N VAL A 40 -10.33 -3.94 -10.41
CA VAL A 40 -9.01 -4.50 -10.08
C VAL A 40 -8.04 -4.38 -11.26
N SER A 41 -8.54 -4.46 -12.50
CA SER A 41 -7.66 -4.35 -13.66
C SER A 41 -7.04 -2.95 -13.76
N LEU A 42 -7.74 -1.90 -13.33
CA LEU A 42 -7.16 -0.56 -13.25
C LEU A 42 -6.02 -0.51 -12.23
N LYS A 43 -6.22 -1.13 -11.06
CA LYS A 43 -5.18 -1.21 -10.04
C LYS A 43 -3.96 -1.96 -10.53
N GLN A 44 -4.18 -3.07 -11.23
CA GLN A 44 -3.09 -3.86 -11.80
C GLN A 44 -2.31 -3.06 -12.84
N ARG A 45 -2.99 -2.29 -13.69
CA ARG A 45 -2.32 -1.42 -14.67
C ARG A 45 -1.47 -0.36 -14.00
N ARG A 46 -1.96 0.22 -12.89
CA ARG A 46 -1.17 1.19 -12.13
C ARG A 46 0.10 0.58 -11.58
N HIS A 47 0.03 -0.61 -10.98
CA HIS A 47 1.22 -1.30 -10.50
C HIS A 47 2.15 -1.70 -11.64
N GLU A 48 1.61 -2.15 -12.78
CA GLU A 48 2.44 -2.46 -13.95
C GLU A 48 3.20 -1.23 -14.46
N ALA A 49 2.55 -0.07 -14.48
CA ALA A 49 3.20 1.17 -14.88
C ALA A 49 4.32 1.55 -13.91
N LEU A 50 4.12 1.34 -12.60
CA LEU A 50 5.15 1.62 -11.60
C LEU A 50 6.28 0.61 -11.67
N LYS A 51 6.00 -0.66 -11.97
CA LYS A 51 7.02 -1.71 -12.09
C LYS A 51 7.99 -1.47 -13.22
N ALA A 52 7.63 -0.62 -14.20
CA ALA A 52 8.55 -0.24 -15.26
C ALA A 52 9.74 0.56 -14.73
N ASP A 53 9.62 1.16 -13.55
CA ASP A 53 10.72 1.87 -12.90
C ASP A 53 11.50 0.88 -12.03
N PRO A 54 12.84 0.76 -12.22
CA PRO A 54 13.64 -0.18 -11.43
C PRO A 54 13.68 0.14 -9.93
N GLY A 55 13.31 1.34 -9.52
CA GLY A 55 13.25 1.72 -8.12
C GLY A 55 11.97 1.31 -7.40
N PHE A 56 11.00 0.73 -8.13
CA PHE A 56 9.72 0.33 -7.55
C PHE A 56 9.68 -1.17 -7.28
N THR A 57 9.23 -1.54 -6.08
CA THR A 57 8.95 -2.93 -5.72
C THR A 57 7.48 -3.04 -5.34
N ALA A 58 6.75 -3.91 -6.02
CA ALA A 58 5.33 -4.13 -5.77
C ALA A 58 5.12 -5.26 -4.78
N LEU A 59 4.27 -5.02 -3.79
CA LEU A 59 3.82 -6.04 -2.84
C LEU A 59 2.29 -6.08 -2.89
N GLU A 60 1.73 -7.29 -2.92
CA GLU A 60 0.27 -7.47 -3.03
C GLU A 60 -0.19 -8.42 -1.93
N PHE A 61 -0.56 -7.85 -0.79
CA PHE A 61 -1.21 -8.58 0.30
C PHE A 61 -2.02 -7.58 1.12
N MET A 62 -2.91 -8.09 1.97
CA MET A 62 -3.76 -7.25 2.79
C MET A 62 -3.04 -6.80 4.06
N LEU A 63 -3.36 -5.60 4.55
CA LEU A 63 -2.71 -5.02 5.73
C LEU A 63 -2.98 -5.78 7.02
N ASP A 64 -4.02 -6.61 7.07
CA ASP A 64 -4.29 -7.45 8.23
C ASP A 64 -3.36 -8.67 8.29
N ASP A 65 -2.59 -8.92 7.25
CA ASP A 65 -1.52 -9.92 7.25
C ASP A 65 -0.27 -9.32 7.92
N HIS A 66 -0.27 -9.34 9.25
CA HIS A 66 0.77 -8.72 10.04
C HIS A 66 2.16 -9.34 9.80
N GLU A 67 2.22 -10.64 9.60
CA GLU A 67 3.49 -11.33 9.38
C GLU A 67 4.15 -10.90 8.08
N SER A 68 3.38 -10.83 7.00
CA SER A 68 3.90 -10.39 5.70
C SER A 68 4.36 -8.94 5.76
N LEU A 69 3.61 -8.09 6.46
CA LEU A 69 3.97 -6.68 6.61
C LEU A 69 5.27 -6.52 7.41
N MET A 70 5.41 -7.22 8.53
CA MET A 70 6.61 -7.16 9.35
C MET A 70 7.83 -7.66 8.57
N GLU A 71 7.68 -8.78 7.87
CA GLU A 71 8.76 -9.36 7.08
C GLU A 71 9.20 -8.40 5.96
N ALA A 72 8.26 -7.79 5.27
CA ALA A 72 8.57 -6.83 4.20
C ALA A 72 9.33 -5.63 4.74
N CYS A 73 8.91 -5.09 5.88
CA CYS A 73 9.58 -3.94 6.47
C CYS A 73 10.97 -4.27 7.00
N GLN A 74 11.15 -5.47 7.57
CA GLN A 74 12.47 -5.92 8.01
C GLN A 74 13.42 -6.13 6.84
N HIS A 75 12.91 -6.64 5.72
CA HIS A 75 13.72 -6.88 4.53
C HIS A 75 14.13 -5.58 3.85
N HIS A 76 13.19 -4.67 3.65
CA HIS A 76 13.44 -3.43 2.89
C HIS A 76 13.95 -2.27 3.72
N GLN A 77 13.72 -2.28 5.03
CA GLN A 77 14.14 -1.26 5.98
C GLN A 77 13.84 0.17 5.49
N PRO A 78 12.56 0.49 5.25
CA PRO A 78 12.23 1.81 4.74
C PRO A 78 12.50 2.89 5.78
N ARG A 79 12.91 4.05 5.30
CA ARG A 79 13.15 5.21 6.15
C ARG A 79 11.86 5.92 6.53
N VAL A 80 10.88 5.89 5.63
CA VAL A 80 9.58 6.56 5.81
C VAL A 80 8.47 5.60 5.41
N MET A 81 7.36 5.64 6.14
CA MET A 81 6.15 4.91 5.78
C MET A 81 5.02 5.91 5.54
N ILE A 82 4.33 5.76 4.41
CA ILE A 82 3.17 6.58 4.07
C ILE A 82 1.98 5.65 3.90
N HIS A 83 0.99 5.79 4.77
CA HIS A 83 -0.15 4.89 4.80
C HIS A 83 -1.37 5.55 4.17
N LEU A 84 -1.67 5.15 2.92
CA LEU A 84 -2.81 5.67 2.17
C LEU A 84 -3.86 4.60 1.90
N ALA A 85 -3.55 3.33 2.17
CA ALA A 85 -4.48 2.24 1.93
C ALA A 85 -5.63 2.31 2.93
N ALA A 86 -6.84 2.33 2.41
CA ALA A 86 -8.04 2.33 3.21
C ALA A 86 -9.21 1.89 2.35
N GLN A 87 -10.22 1.28 2.98
CA GLN A 87 -11.47 0.98 2.30
C GLN A 87 -12.32 2.25 2.32
N ALA A 88 -12.80 2.69 1.15
CA ALA A 88 -13.58 3.91 1.01
C ALA A 88 -15.01 3.60 0.54
N GLY A 89 -15.89 4.59 0.68
CA GLY A 89 -17.28 4.49 0.24
C GLY A 89 -18.24 4.18 1.38
N VAL A 90 -19.19 5.10 1.62
CA VAL A 90 -20.17 4.95 2.71
C VAL A 90 -21.06 3.72 2.47
N ARG A 91 -21.53 3.53 1.23
CA ARG A 91 -22.40 2.41 0.88
C ARG A 91 -21.70 1.07 1.10
N TYR A 92 -20.44 0.99 0.69
CA TYR A 92 -19.65 -0.24 0.84
C TYR A 92 -19.41 -0.58 2.31
N SER A 93 -19.31 0.42 3.19
CA SER A 93 -19.12 0.18 4.63
C SER A 93 -20.34 -0.48 5.27
N ILE A 94 -21.54 -0.24 4.71
CA ILE A 94 -22.78 -0.86 5.18
C ILE A 94 -22.85 -2.31 4.70
N ASP A 95 -22.49 -2.55 3.44
CA ASP A 95 -22.59 -3.87 2.82
C ASP A 95 -21.45 -4.81 3.24
N GLN A 96 -20.26 -4.25 3.49
CA GLN A 96 -19.07 -5.02 3.83
C GLN A 96 -18.32 -4.41 5.04
N PRO A 97 -18.96 -4.40 6.23
CA PRO A 97 -18.35 -3.76 7.39
C PRO A 97 -17.05 -4.41 7.85
N ARG A 98 -16.92 -5.73 7.67
CA ARG A 98 -15.68 -6.44 8.04
C ARG A 98 -14.48 -5.92 7.25
N SER A 99 -14.69 -5.62 5.96
CA SER A 99 -13.63 -5.08 5.10
C SER A 99 -13.09 -3.76 5.66
N TYR A 100 -13.96 -2.91 6.20
CA TYR A 100 -13.55 -1.65 6.83
C TYR A 100 -12.76 -1.87 8.10
N VAL A 101 -13.18 -2.82 8.93
CA VAL A 101 -12.46 -3.14 10.16
C VAL A 101 -11.08 -3.71 9.84
N GLU A 102 -11.00 -4.64 8.89
CA GLU A 102 -9.74 -5.27 8.52
C GLU A 102 -8.79 -4.28 7.86
N SER A 103 -9.27 -3.44 6.96
CA SER A 103 -8.40 -2.50 6.23
C SER A 103 -8.12 -1.24 7.03
N ASN A 104 -9.15 -0.60 7.60
CA ASN A 104 -8.99 0.72 8.17
C ASN A 104 -8.60 0.70 9.63
N LEU A 105 -8.99 -0.31 10.38
CA LEU A 105 -8.68 -0.40 11.80
C LEU A 105 -7.50 -1.34 12.05
N ILE A 106 -7.63 -2.60 11.70
CA ILE A 106 -6.58 -3.61 11.94
C ILE A 106 -5.36 -3.29 11.08
N GLY A 107 -5.56 -2.94 9.80
CA GLY A 107 -4.46 -2.58 8.92
C GLY A 107 -3.67 -1.38 9.43
N SER A 108 -4.35 -0.34 9.89
CA SER A 108 -3.69 0.85 10.44
C SER A 108 -2.95 0.53 11.73
N PHE A 109 -3.52 -0.32 12.59
CA PHE A 109 -2.85 -0.79 13.79
C PHE A 109 -1.55 -1.51 13.45
N ASN A 110 -1.59 -2.39 12.45
CA ASN A 110 -0.41 -3.14 12.03
C ASN A 110 0.69 -2.21 11.50
N ILE A 111 0.32 -1.16 10.75
CA ILE A 111 1.28 -0.17 10.26
C ILE A 111 1.96 0.53 11.43
N LEU A 112 1.20 0.93 12.43
CA LEU A 112 1.77 1.60 13.62
C LEU A 112 2.72 0.67 14.38
N GLU A 113 2.36 -0.59 14.53
CA GLU A 113 3.20 -1.57 15.23
C GLU A 113 4.52 -1.79 14.50
N VAL A 114 4.47 -1.92 13.17
CA VAL A 114 5.66 -2.13 12.36
C VAL A 114 6.55 -0.89 12.36
N ALA A 115 5.97 0.29 12.33
CA ALA A 115 6.73 1.54 12.30
C ALA A 115 7.52 1.79 13.59
N LYS A 116 7.14 1.14 14.69
CA LYS A 116 7.86 1.25 15.97
C LYS A 116 9.19 0.50 15.98
N VAL A 117 9.33 -0.44 15.09
CA VAL A 117 10.51 -1.30 15.02
C VAL A 117 11.56 -0.75 14.03
#